data_e9fbb11787b3b072d9872b5ff8db9416
#
_entry.id   e9fbb11787b3b072d9872b5ff8db9416
#
_cell.length_a   1.000
_cell.length_b   1.000
_cell.length_c   1.000
_cell.angle_alpha   90.00
_cell.angle_beta   90.00
_cell.angle_gamma   90.00
#
_symmetry.space_group_name_H-M   'P 1'
#
loop_
_entity.id
_entity.type
_entity.pdbx_description
1 polymer ?
#
loop_
_entity_poly.entity_id
_entity_poly.type
_entity_poly.pdbx_seq_one_letter_code
_entity_poly.pdbx_strand_id
1 'polypeptide(L)'
;MNSAATETTKRIVCVDQLRGYAIFGMLLVNAKGLFFEPVESYLKGSNFLAAFEAFTYQISHHQENFTYADTIAPLFVFVVGMGMRLSWLRRGRNASPAENRKALVKRYFMLVLIGFAIYSGWLWDALTDIGLAGLLAIPLIDKKPRTRILAAFAFVIAYQCIHSFTSYGQWSMHGGKFSATDPEYIPLLVRLVPLHDALFQVPLNGGPLGPMSWVMMLLFGTLAYDLLAAKNENKFI
;
A
#
# COMPACT_ATOMS: atom_id res chain seq x y z
N MET A 1 48.59 -1.09 7.37
CA MET A 1 47.34 -0.65 8.03
C MET A 1 46.42 -0.15 6.94
N ASN A 2 45.55 -1.04 6.42
CA ASN A 2 44.59 -0.67 5.38
C ASN A 2 43.36 -0.08 6.07
N SER A 3 43.20 1.23 5.92
CA SER A 3 41.95 1.93 6.23
C SER A 3 40.89 1.46 5.22
N ALA A 4 40.09 0.46 5.59
CA ALA A 4 38.86 0.16 4.88
C ALA A 4 37.94 1.36 5.09
N ALA A 5 37.97 2.31 4.15
CA ALA A 5 37.02 3.41 4.09
C ALA A 5 35.61 2.80 4.06
N THR A 6 34.89 2.97 5.16
CA THR A 6 33.47 2.63 5.28
C THR A 6 32.74 3.48 4.26
N GLU A 7 32.51 2.94 3.05
CA GLU A 7 31.61 3.54 2.07
C GLU A 7 30.21 3.64 2.70
N THR A 8 29.97 4.74 3.37
CA THR A 8 28.63 5.10 3.84
C THR A 8 27.75 5.18 2.61
N THR A 9 26.81 4.28 2.48
CA THR A 9 25.81 4.29 1.40
C THR A 9 25.18 5.67 1.40
N LYS A 10 25.48 6.47 0.39
CA LYS A 10 25.08 7.87 0.31
C LYS A 10 23.54 7.94 0.41
N ARG A 11 23.06 8.71 1.37
CA ARG A 11 21.62 8.88 1.63
C ARG A 11 20.97 9.55 0.43
N ILE A 12 19.94 8.92 -0.14
CA ILE A 12 19.18 9.50 -1.26
C ILE A 12 18.09 10.40 -0.66
N VAL A 13 18.39 11.70 -0.57
CA VAL A 13 17.53 12.69 0.11
C VAL A 13 16.11 12.72 -0.47
N CYS A 14 15.94 12.59 -1.78
CA CYS A 14 14.63 12.60 -2.41
C CYS A 14 13.72 11.44 -1.95
N VAL A 15 14.28 10.28 -1.57
CA VAL A 15 13.49 9.16 -1.01
C VAL A 15 12.95 9.52 0.37
N ASP A 16 13.77 10.19 1.19
CA ASP A 16 13.32 10.61 2.53
C ASP A 16 12.29 11.75 2.45
N GLN A 17 12.47 12.69 1.50
CA GLN A 17 11.49 13.75 1.23
C GLN A 17 10.15 13.16 0.76
N LEU A 18 10.18 12.19 -0.15
CA LEU A 18 8.98 11.53 -0.65
C LEU A 18 8.25 10.75 0.46
N ARG A 19 9.01 10.12 1.37
CA ARG A 19 8.43 9.49 2.58
C ARG A 19 7.75 10.51 3.47
N GLY A 20 8.42 11.63 3.73
CA GLY A 20 7.84 12.72 4.53
C GLY A 20 6.55 13.25 3.92
N TYR A 21 6.55 13.47 2.61
CA TYR A 21 5.37 13.90 1.88
C TYR A 21 4.22 12.88 1.96
N ALA A 22 4.50 11.60 1.75
CA ALA A 22 3.48 10.55 1.84
C ALA A 22 2.88 10.44 3.25
N ILE A 23 3.71 10.51 4.30
CA ILE A 23 3.23 10.52 5.70
C ILE A 23 2.40 11.76 5.98
N PHE A 24 2.85 12.94 5.55
CA PHE A 24 2.09 14.18 5.71
C PHE A 24 0.73 14.11 5.00
N GLY A 25 0.69 13.59 3.76
CA GLY A 25 -0.56 13.39 3.03
C GLY A 25 -1.51 12.43 3.75
N MET A 26 -0.99 11.32 4.30
CA MET A 26 -1.79 10.39 5.12
C MET A 26 -2.39 11.08 6.35
N LEU A 27 -1.59 11.88 7.07
CA LEU A 27 -2.10 12.65 8.22
C LEU A 27 -3.17 13.64 7.80
N LEU A 28 -2.96 14.35 6.69
CA LEU A 28 -3.89 15.35 6.16
C LEU A 28 -5.24 14.74 5.81
N VAL A 29 -5.24 13.63 5.05
CA VAL A 29 -6.47 12.93 4.63
C VAL A 29 -7.22 12.37 5.84
N ASN A 30 -6.51 11.77 6.82
CA ASN A 30 -7.13 11.21 8.01
C ASN A 30 -7.58 12.28 9.03
N ALA A 31 -7.10 13.52 8.91
CA ALA A 31 -7.47 14.61 9.82
C ALA A 31 -8.84 15.22 9.52
N LYS A 32 -9.53 14.84 8.44
CA LYS A 32 -10.78 15.45 7.99
C LYS A 32 -11.82 15.54 9.11
N GLY A 33 -12.23 14.43 9.67
CA GLY A 33 -13.28 14.41 10.70
C GLY A 33 -12.89 15.07 12.00
N LEU A 34 -11.59 15.06 12.35
CA LEU A 34 -11.11 15.60 13.62
C LEU A 34 -10.88 17.10 13.59
N PHE A 35 -10.32 17.64 12.48
CA PHE A 35 -9.92 19.04 12.40
C PHE A 35 -10.75 19.84 11.39
N PHE A 36 -11.02 19.31 10.21
CA PHE A 36 -11.59 20.12 9.13
C PHE A 36 -13.11 20.23 9.21
N GLU A 37 -13.84 19.22 9.60
CA GLU A 37 -15.31 19.30 9.77
C GLU A 37 -15.73 20.30 10.85
N PRO A 38 -15.09 20.38 12.04
CA PRO A 38 -15.35 21.45 12.98
C PRO A 38 -15.09 22.85 12.43
N VAL A 39 -13.95 23.05 11.70
CA VAL A 39 -13.60 24.35 11.09
C VAL A 39 -14.63 24.77 10.05
N GLU A 40 -15.11 23.84 9.21
CA GLU A 40 -16.17 24.09 8.22
C GLU A 40 -17.43 24.68 8.88
N SER A 41 -17.80 24.15 10.05
CA SER A 41 -18.96 24.63 10.79
C SER A 41 -18.82 26.09 11.26
N TYR A 42 -17.61 26.53 11.61
CA TYR A 42 -17.30 27.91 11.98
C TYR A 42 -17.27 28.87 10.78
N LEU A 43 -16.96 28.36 9.59
CA LEU A 43 -16.89 29.15 8.37
C LEU A 43 -18.25 29.38 7.69
N LYS A 44 -19.33 28.80 8.21
CA LYS A 44 -20.69 28.99 7.66
C LYS A 44 -21.04 30.48 7.63
N GLY A 45 -21.35 30.98 6.43
CA GLY A 45 -21.66 32.38 6.20
C GLY A 45 -20.46 33.26 5.90
N SER A 46 -19.24 32.74 5.87
CA SER A 46 -18.05 33.49 5.45
C SER A 46 -17.76 33.29 3.95
N ASN A 47 -17.09 34.28 3.35
CA ASN A 47 -16.63 34.21 1.96
C ASN A 47 -15.55 33.14 1.71
N PHE A 48 -14.96 32.59 2.78
CA PHE A 48 -13.95 31.53 2.71
C PHE A 48 -14.54 30.12 2.65
N LEU A 49 -15.83 29.95 2.94
CA LEU A 49 -16.47 28.64 3.00
C LEU A 49 -16.27 27.84 1.70
N ALA A 50 -16.56 28.43 0.55
CA ALA A 50 -16.45 27.77 -0.74
C ALA A 50 -15.01 27.28 -1.06
N ALA A 51 -14.00 28.09 -0.72
CA ALA A 51 -12.61 27.70 -0.90
C ALA A 51 -12.20 26.56 0.06
N PHE A 52 -12.72 26.61 1.29
CA PHE A 52 -12.46 25.59 2.29
C PHE A 52 -13.16 24.25 1.94
N GLU A 53 -14.39 24.29 1.47
CA GLU A 53 -15.12 23.12 0.96
C GLU A 53 -14.41 22.47 -0.25
N ALA A 54 -13.89 23.29 -1.18
CA ALA A 54 -13.10 22.78 -2.31
C ALA A 54 -11.80 22.09 -1.83
N PHE A 55 -11.15 22.63 -0.80
CA PHE A 55 -9.98 21.98 -0.19
C PHE A 55 -10.35 20.67 0.51
N THR A 56 -11.38 20.68 1.37
CA THR A 56 -11.83 19.48 2.10
C THR A 56 -12.36 18.39 1.17
N TYR A 57 -12.93 18.80 0.03
CA TYR A 57 -13.30 17.88 -1.04
C TYR A 57 -12.08 17.09 -1.56
N GLN A 58 -10.97 17.78 -1.86
CA GLN A 58 -9.76 17.14 -2.38
C GLN A 58 -9.08 16.18 -1.40
N ILE A 59 -9.18 16.43 -0.10
CA ILE A 59 -8.62 15.56 0.94
C ILE A 59 -9.59 14.48 1.41
N SER A 60 -10.70 14.26 0.69
CA SER A 60 -11.73 13.26 0.97
C SER A 60 -11.83 12.26 -0.16
N HIS A 61 -12.19 11.01 0.19
CA HIS A 61 -12.51 9.98 -0.80
C HIS A 61 -13.95 10.14 -1.30
N HIS A 62 -14.13 10.12 -2.60
CA HIS A 62 -15.43 10.17 -3.27
C HIS A 62 -15.56 9.00 -4.25
N GLN A 63 -16.75 8.38 -4.31
CA GLN A 63 -16.98 7.21 -5.17
C GLN A 63 -16.95 7.54 -6.67
N GLU A 64 -17.35 8.76 -7.03
CA GLU A 64 -17.52 9.17 -8.44
C GLU A 64 -16.36 9.98 -8.98
N ASN A 65 -15.50 10.52 -8.13
CA ASN A 65 -14.44 11.45 -8.53
C ASN A 65 -13.10 11.08 -7.92
N PHE A 66 -12.07 11.17 -8.74
CA PHE A 66 -10.69 11.00 -8.30
C PHE A 66 -10.20 12.28 -7.60
N THR A 67 -9.71 12.16 -6.39
CA THR A 67 -9.25 13.28 -5.57
C THR A 67 -7.80 13.12 -5.13
N TYR A 68 -7.24 14.16 -4.51
CA TYR A 68 -5.91 14.10 -3.91
C TYR A 68 -5.79 12.95 -2.90
N ALA A 69 -6.83 12.72 -2.10
CA ALA A 69 -6.86 11.62 -1.13
C ALA A 69 -6.55 10.27 -1.76
N ASP A 70 -7.04 10.01 -2.97
CA ASP A 70 -6.86 8.72 -3.68
C ASP A 70 -5.43 8.50 -4.16
N THR A 71 -4.62 9.55 -4.23
CA THR A 71 -3.20 9.46 -4.63
C THR A 71 -2.30 9.03 -3.48
N ILE A 72 -2.70 9.25 -2.24
CA ILE A 72 -1.83 9.14 -1.07
C ILE A 72 -1.51 7.69 -0.73
N ALA A 73 -2.50 6.81 -0.72
CA ALA A 73 -2.27 5.39 -0.43
C ALA A 73 -1.36 4.72 -1.48
N PRO A 74 -1.58 4.87 -2.81
CA PRO A 74 -0.67 4.38 -3.83
C PRO A 74 0.75 4.94 -3.70
N LEU A 75 0.89 6.24 -3.43
CA LEU A 75 2.19 6.87 -3.22
C LEU A 75 2.91 6.28 -2.00
N PHE A 76 2.19 6.09 -0.89
CA PHE A 76 2.76 5.49 0.31
C PHE A 76 3.29 4.08 0.05
N VAL A 77 2.51 3.23 -0.62
CA VAL A 77 2.92 1.87 -1.00
C VAL A 77 4.13 1.87 -1.93
N PHE A 78 4.16 2.80 -2.90
CA PHE A 78 5.30 3.00 -3.78
C PHE A 78 6.58 3.33 -2.98
N VAL A 79 6.49 4.23 -2.01
CA VAL A 79 7.61 4.61 -1.13
C VAL A 79 8.03 3.45 -0.22
N VAL A 80 7.09 2.63 0.24
CA VAL A 80 7.40 1.39 0.97
C VAL A 80 8.21 0.44 0.09
N GLY A 81 7.87 0.31 -1.20
CA GLY A 81 8.61 -0.45 -2.19
C GLY A 81 10.07 0.04 -2.36
N MET A 82 10.27 1.35 -2.44
CA MET A 82 11.62 1.94 -2.46
C MET A 82 12.42 1.55 -1.21
N GLY A 83 11.79 1.64 -0.03
CA GLY A 83 12.39 1.25 1.25
C GLY A 83 12.69 -0.24 1.36
N MET A 84 11.83 -1.08 0.78
CA MET A 84 12.06 -2.52 0.70
C MET A 84 13.30 -2.85 -0.11
N ARG A 85 13.47 -2.22 -1.28
CA ARG A 85 14.63 -2.41 -2.15
C ARG A 85 15.92 -1.90 -1.50
N LEU A 86 15.88 -0.73 -0.89
CA LEU A 86 17.00 -0.17 -0.12
C LEU A 86 17.42 -1.15 1.00
N SER A 87 16.47 -1.66 1.76
CA SER A 87 16.73 -2.61 2.85
C SER A 87 17.34 -3.91 2.33
N TRP A 88 16.82 -4.43 1.20
CA TRP A 88 17.35 -5.61 0.54
C TRP A 88 18.82 -5.45 0.15
N LEU A 89 19.15 -4.36 -0.53
CA LEU A 89 20.51 -4.09 -1.00
C LEU A 89 21.49 -3.85 0.17
N ARG A 90 21.08 -3.11 1.20
CA ARG A 90 21.93 -2.87 2.38
C ARG A 90 22.24 -4.14 3.16
N ARG A 91 21.25 -4.97 3.41
CA ARG A 91 21.45 -6.23 4.15
C ARG A 91 22.20 -7.27 3.33
N GLY A 92 21.99 -7.31 2.01
CA GLY A 92 22.66 -8.24 1.11
C GLY A 92 24.20 -8.08 1.05
N ARG A 93 24.74 -7.00 1.64
CA ARG A 93 26.20 -6.83 1.79
C ARG A 93 26.78 -7.75 2.87
N ASN A 94 25.98 -8.06 3.92
CA ASN A 94 26.48 -8.76 5.12
C ASN A 94 25.67 -10.02 5.48
N ALA A 95 24.63 -10.34 4.71
CA ALA A 95 23.73 -11.46 4.98
C ALA A 95 23.48 -12.27 3.71
N SER A 96 23.24 -13.57 3.87
CA SER A 96 22.84 -14.43 2.76
C SER A 96 21.47 -14.02 2.20
N PRO A 97 21.15 -14.33 0.93
CA PRO A 97 19.83 -14.05 0.37
C PRO A 97 18.68 -14.66 1.18
N ALA A 98 18.89 -15.85 1.76
CA ALA A 98 17.90 -16.53 2.59
C ALA A 98 17.62 -15.76 3.89
N GLU A 99 18.65 -15.34 4.59
CA GLU A 99 18.54 -14.53 5.82
C GLU A 99 17.88 -13.17 5.53
N ASN A 100 18.24 -12.54 4.42
CA ASN A 100 17.66 -11.29 4.01
C ASN A 100 16.16 -11.43 3.71
N ARG A 101 15.74 -12.49 3.01
CA ARG A 101 14.31 -12.81 2.78
C ARG A 101 13.59 -13.07 4.11
N LYS A 102 14.17 -13.88 5.01
CA LYS A 102 13.59 -14.16 6.34
C LYS A 102 13.34 -12.86 7.12
N ALA A 103 14.28 -11.92 7.06
CA ALA A 103 14.11 -10.62 7.73
C ALA A 103 12.98 -9.77 7.11
N LEU A 104 12.82 -9.79 5.78
CA LEU A 104 11.69 -9.13 5.11
C LEU A 104 10.37 -9.81 5.46
N VAL A 105 10.30 -11.14 5.40
CA VAL A 105 9.11 -11.92 5.81
C VAL A 105 8.70 -11.54 7.23
N LYS A 106 9.64 -11.57 8.19
CA LYS A 106 9.36 -11.17 9.58
C LYS A 106 8.79 -9.76 9.66
N ARG A 107 9.37 -8.79 8.93
CA ARG A 107 8.92 -7.39 8.93
C ARG A 107 7.49 -7.26 8.42
N TYR A 108 7.19 -7.81 7.24
CA TYR A 108 5.89 -7.66 6.61
C TYR A 108 4.81 -8.49 7.30
N PHE A 109 5.16 -9.68 7.80
CA PHE A 109 4.27 -10.47 8.64
C PHE A 109 3.90 -9.75 9.95
N MET A 110 4.86 -9.08 10.59
CA MET A 110 4.58 -8.25 11.76
C MET A 110 3.66 -7.08 11.45
N LEU A 111 3.73 -6.48 10.25
CA LEU A 111 2.77 -5.46 9.84
C LEU A 111 1.35 -6.02 9.73
N VAL A 112 1.18 -7.22 9.18
CA VAL A 112 -0.12 -7.90 9.14
C VAL A 112 -0.66 -8.13 10.56
N LEU A 113 0.17 -8.64 11.47
CA LEU A 113 -0.23 -8.87 12.86
C LEU A 113 -0.61 -7.58 13.59
N ILE A 114 0.16 -6.51 13.36
CA ILE A 114 -0.14 -5.18 13.94
C ILE A 114 -1.45 -4.65 13.36
N GLY A 115 -1.67 -4.80 12.05
CA GLY A 115 -2.92 -4.44 11.38
C GLY A 115 -4.11 -5.16 12.03
N PHE A 116 -4.02 -6.46 12.21
CA PHE A 116 -5.07 -7.25 12.88
C PHE A 116 -5.29 -6.85 14.34
N ALA A 117 -4.24 -6.43 15.06
CA ALA A 117 -4.37 -6.01 16.44
C ALA A 117 -5.01 -4.61 16.60
N ILE A 118 -4.71 -3.69 15.66
CA ILE A 118 -5.18 -2.30 15.72
C ILE A 118 -6.59 -2.17 15.14
N TYR A 119 -6.87 -2.85 14.02
CA TYR A 119 -8.11 -2.72 13.26
C TYR A 119 -9.09 -3.83 13.61
N SER A 120 -9.60 -3.85 14.84
CA SER A 120 -10.48 -4.92 15.36
C SER A 120 -11.81 -5.11 14.63
N GLY A 121 -12.20 -4.21 13.74
CA GLY A 121 -13.42 -4.32 12.92
C GLY A 121 -13.18 -4.10 11.42
N TRP A 122 -11.93 -3.87 11.01
CA TRP A 122 -11.57 -3.39 9.67
C TRP A 122 -10.29 -4.05 9.19
N LEU A 123 -10.29 -5.37 9.14
CA LEU A 123 -9.10 -6.20 8.90
C LEU A 123 -8.34 -5.83 7.61
N TRP A 124 -9.07 -5.41 6.58
CA TRP A 124 -8.53 -5.06 5.27
C TRP A 124 -8.27 -3.55 5.21
N ASP A 125 -7.34 -3.08 6.02
CA ASP A 125 -6.90 -1.69 6.02
C ASP A 125 -5.39 -1.62 5.68
N ALA A 126 -4.90 -0.41 5.50
CA ALA A 126 -3.60 -0.09 4.92
C ALA A 126 -2.42 -0.91 5.46
N LEU A 127 -2.32 -1.15 6.77
CA LEU A 127 -1.22 -1.93 7.36
C LEU A 127 -1.25 -3.40 6.95
N THR A 128 -2.43 -4.01 6.96
CA THR A 128 -2.64 -5.40 6.53
C THR A 128 -2.33 -5.55 5.05
N ASP A 129 -2.85 -4.64 4.22
CA ASP A 129 -2.66 -4.66 2.78
C ASP A 129 -1.18 -4.46 2.39
N ILE A 130 -0.50 -3.50 3.02
CA ILE A 130 0.95 -3.29 2.83
C ILE A 130 1.75 -4.53 3.28
N GLY A 131 1.37 -5.12 4.41
CA GLY A 131 2.00 -6.34 4.93
C GLY A 131 1.89 -7.50 3.94
N LEU A 132 0.68 -7.78 3.46
CA LEU A 132 0.42 -8.86 2.51
C LEU A 132 1.03 -8.57 1.12
N ALA A 133 0.89 -7.35 0.60
CA ALA A 133 1.54 -6.95 -0.65
C ALA A 133 3.07 -7.10 -0.55
N GLY A 134 3.66 -6.73 0.59
CA GLY A 134 5.07 -6.92 0.87
C GLY A 134 5.48 -8.40 0.85
N LEU A 135 4.70 -9.27 1.48
CA LEU A 135 4.95 -10.72 1.46
C LEU A 135 4.90 -11.29 0.04
N LEU A 136 3.90 -10.89 -0.76
CA LEU A 136 3.76 -11.28 -2.17
C LEU A 136 4.92 -10.78 -3.04
N ALA A 137 5.51 -9.63 -2.72
CA ALA A 137 6.61 -9.04 -3.48
C ALA A 137 7.99 -9.63 -3.13
N ILE A 138 8.17 -10.27 -1.96
CA ILE A 138 9.47 -10.80 -1.52
C ILE A 138 10.12 -11.76 -2.54
N PRO A 139 9.42 -12.71 -3.16
CA PRO A 139 10.03 -13.62 -4.15
C PRO A 139 10.56 -12.89 -5.39
N LEU A 140 10.11 -11.66 -5.61
CA LEU A 140 10.41 -10.87 -6.79
C LEU A 140 11.50 -9.81 -6.56
N ILE A 141 11.88 -9.55 -5.31
CA ILE A 141 12.76 -8.43 -4.93
C ILE A 141 14.16 -8.50 -5.56
N ASP A 142 14.68 -9.70 -5.81
CA ASP A 142 15.98 -9.94 -6.42
C ASP A 142 15.92 -10.20 -7.93
N LYS A 143 14.72 -10.23 -8.51
CA LYS A 143 14.54 -10.51 -9.93
C LYS A 143 14.90 -9.30 -10.80
N LYS A 144 15.18 -9.58 -12.09
CA LYS A 144 15.48 -8.57 -13.11
C LYS A 144 14.33 -7.54 -13.21
N PRO A 145 14.61 -6.28 -13.58
CA PRO A 145 13.57 -5.25 -13.72
C PRO A 145 12.39 -5.68 -14.59
N ARG A 146 12.66 -6.32 -15.73
CA ARG A 146 11.60 -6.83 -16.63
C ARG A 146 10.67 -7.82 -15.93
N THR A 147 11.22 -8.75 -15.14
CA THR A 147 10.41 -9.73 -14.39
C THR A 147 9.53 -9.03 -13.35
N ARG A 148 10.05 -8.01 -12.65
CA ARG A 148 9.27 -7.23 -11.66
C ARG A 148 8.15 -6.45 -12.34
N ILE A 149 8.39 -5.86 -13.52
CA ILE A 149 7.37 -5.16 -14.30
C ILE A 149 6.27 -6.15 -14.73
N LEU A 150 6.64 -7.26 -15.35
CA LEU A 150 5.68 -8.27 -15.80
C LEU A 150 4.86 -8.82 -14.64
N ALA A 151 5.50 -9.11 -13.51
CA ALA A 151 4.80 -9.57 -12.31
C ALA A 151 3.85 -8.50 -11.75
N ALA A 152 4.24 -7.22 -11.76
CA ALA A 152 3.39 -6.13 -11.32
C ALA A 152 2.08 -6.08 -12.12
N PHE A 153 2.17 -6.15 -13.44
CA PHE A 153 0.97 -6.20 -14.29
C PHE A 153 0.20 -7.51 -14.14
N ALA A 154 0.88 -8.65 -14.00
CA ALA A 154 0.24 -9.94 -13.81
C ALA A 154 -0.62 -9.97 -12.54
N PHE A 155 -0.16 -9.40 -11.43
CA PHE A 155 -0.94 -9.30 -10.20
C PHE A 155 -2.19 -8.45 -10.37
N VAL A 156 -2.10 -7.28 -11.02
CA VAL A 156 -3.27 -6.43 -11.26
C VAL A 156 -4.25 -7.08 -12.22
N ILE A 157 -3.77 -7.68 -13.31
CA ILE A 157 -4.63 -8.38 -14.27
C ILE A 157 -5.33 -9.56 -13.59
N ALA A 158 -4.60 -10.36 -12.79
CA ALA A 158 -5.19 -11.47 -12.07
C ALA A 158 -6.26 -10.99 -11.08
N TYR A 159 -5.98 -9.93 -10.30
CA TYR A 159 -6.97 -9.31 -9.42
C TYR A 159 -8.19 -8.84 -10.20
N GLN A 160 -8.00 -8.12 -11.30
CA GLN A 160 -9.09 -7.60 -12.12
C GLN A 160 -9.91 -8.73 -12.77
N CYS A 161 -9.27 -9.80 -13.23
CA CYS A 161 -9.98 -10.97 -13.75
C CYS A 161 -10.84 -11.63 -12.66
N ILE A 162 -10.29 -11.84 -11.46
CA ILE A 162 -11.06 -12.40 -10.34
C ILE A 162 -12.22 -11.47 -9.99
N HIS A 163 -11.97 -10.17 -9.90
CA HIS A 163 -13.01 -9.19 -9.57
C HIS A 163 -14.12 -9.13 -10.61
N SER A 164 -13.78 -9.17 -11.92
CA SER A 164 -14.76 -8.99 -13.00
C SER A 164 -15.48 -10.28 -13.41
N PHE A 165 -14.83 -11.44 -13.31
CA PHE A 165 -15.36 -12.70 -13.82
C PHE A 165 -15.82 -13.67 -12.73
N THR A 166 -15.77 -13.26 -11.45
CA THR A 166 -16.28 -14.07 -10.34
C THR A 166 -17.23 -13.24 -9.47
N SER A 167 -17.95 -13.91 -8.58
CA SER A 167 -18.81 -13.25 -7.58
C SER A 167 -18.03 -12.39 -6.56
N TYR A 168 -16.70 -12.43 -6.58
CA TYR A 168 -15.86 -11.66 -5.67
C TYR A 168 -16.03 -10.15 -5.82
N GLY A 169 -16.13 -9.66 -7.06
CA GLY A 169 -16.33 -8.23 -7.31
C GLY A 169 -17.66 -7.73 -6.76
N GLN A 170 -18.73 -8.46 -6.98
CA GLN A 170 -20.04 -8.10 -6.43
C GLN A 170 -20.03 -8.13 -4.90
N TRP A 171 -19.44 -9.15 -4.30
CA TRP A 171 -19.25 -9.22 -2.86
C TRP A 171 -18.48 -8.02 -2.30
N SER A 172 -17.35 -7.66 -2.91
CA SER A 172 -16.54 -6.55 -2.43
C SER A 172 -17.24 -5.19 -2.59
N MET A 173 -18.02 -4.99 -3.67
CA MET A 173 -18.77 -3.75 -3.89
C MET A 173 -19.96 -3.60 -2.93
N HIS A 174 -20.55 -4.68 -2.47
CA HIS A 174 -21.68 -4.67 -1.52
C HIS A 174 -21.22 -4.66 -0.05
N GLY A 175 -19.95 -4.31 0.21
CA GLY A 175 -19.42 -4.20 1.57
C GLY A 175 -19.33 -5.53 2.31
N GLY A 176 -19.16 -6.64 1.58
CA GLY A 176 -19.09 -7.99 2.17
C GLY A 176 -20.43 -8.52 2.66
N LYS A 177 -21.52 -7.77 2.46
CA LYS A 177 -22.85 -8.20 2.88
C LYS A 177 -23.53 -8.93 1.74
N PHE A 178 -23.84 -10.19 1.96
CA PHE A 178 -24.81 -10.93 1.14
C PHE A 178 -26.09 -11.12 1.92
N SER A 179 -27.19 -11.09 1.21
CA SER A 179 -28.43 -11.61 1.76
C SER A 179 -28.26 -13.11 2.02
N ALA A 180 -28.67 -13.59 3.19
CA ALA A 180 -28.66 -15.01 3.51
C ALA A 180 -29.49 -15.86 2.51
N THR A 181 -30.26 -15.20 1.64
CA THR A 181 -31.12 -15.80 0.62
C THR A 181 -30.43 -16.02 -0.73
N ASP A 182 -29.21 -15.47 -0.95
CA ASP A 182 -28.50 -15.61 -2.23
C ASP A 182 -27.16 -16.35 -2.08
N PRO A 183 -27.17 -17.69 -1.97
CA PRO A 183 -25.95 -18.49 -1.83
C PRO A 183 -25.04 -18.42 -3.08
N GLU A 184 -25.56 -17.97 -4.22
CA GLU A 184 -24.81 -17.84 -5.48
C GLU A 184 -23.76 -16.72 -5.43
N TYR A 185 -23.96 -15.72 -4.56
CA TYR A 185 -23.05 -14.55 -4.44
C TYR A 185 -21.88 -14.76 -3.48
N ILE A 186 -21.81 -15.88 -2.76
CA ILE A 186 -20.71 -16.13 -1.83
C ILE A 186 -19.51 -16.65 -2.61
N PRO A 187 -18.37 -15.91 -2.71
CA PRO A 187 -17.17 -16.38 -3.34
C PRO A 187 -16.70 -17.71 -2.71
N LEU A 188 -16.17 -18.62 -3.52
CA LEU A 188 -15.67 -19.89 -3.02
C LEU A 188 -14.68 -19.75 -1.87
N LEU A 189 -13.81 -18.71 -1.93
CA LEU A 189 -12.86 -18.38 -0.87
C LEU A 189 -13.54 -18.04 0.45
N VAL A 190 -14.69 -17.36 0.41
CA VAL A 190 -15.46 -16.99 1.61
C VAL A 190 -16.13 -18.21 2.22
N ARG A 191 -16.61 -19.16 1.40
CA ARG A 191 -17.20 -20.42 1.90
C ARG A 191 -16.21 -21.33 2.63
N LEU A 192 -14.92 -21.21 2.28
CA LEU A 192 -13.86 -22.04 2.87
C LEU A 192 -13.33 -21.52 4.20
N VAL A 193 -13.69 -20.28 4.60
CA VAL A 193 -13.15 -19.67 5.82
C VAL A 193 -14.19 -19.68 6.93
N PRO A 194 -13.99 -20.45 8.02
CA PRO A 194 -14.92 -20.55 9.15
C PRO A 194 -15.12 -19.23 9.92
N LEU A 195 -14.22 -18.26 9.76
CA LEU A 195 -14.23 -16.94 10.41
C LEU A 195 -14.89 -15.86 9.54
N HIS A 196 -15.80 -16.25 8.68
CA HIS A 196 -16.44 -15.43 7.66
C HIS A 196 -16.88 -14.05 8.14
N ASP A 197 -17.65 -13.96 9.21
CA ASP A 197 -18.25 -12.71 9.64
C ASP A 197 -17.24 -11.70 10.21
N ALA A 198 -16.21 -12.18 10.91
CA ALA A 198 -15.18 -11.32 11.49
C ALA A 198 -14.15 -10.83 10.46
N LEU A 199 -13.81 -11.69 9.48
CA LEU A 199 -12.74 -11.41 8.50
C LEU A 199 -13.25 -10.69 7.25
N PHE A 200 -14.54 -10.76 6.95
CA PHE A 200 -15.07 -10.36 5.65
C PHE A 200 -16.19 -9.32 5.72
N GLN A 201 -16.56 -8.83 6.92
CA GLN A 201 -17.69 -7.90 7.10
C GLN A 201 -17.55 -6.57 6.36
N VAL A 202 -16.32 -6.07 6.15
CA VAL A 202 -16.07 -4.81 5.42
C VAL A 202 -14.84 -4.96 4.53
N PRO A 203 -14.99 -5.28 3.25
CA PRO A 203 -13.87 -5.45 2.34
C PRO A 203 -13.33 -4.09 1.86
N LEU A 204 -12.76 -3.30 2.78
CA LEU A 204 -12.02 -2.11 2.41
C LEU A 204 -10.88 -2.49 1.47
N ASN A 205 -10.48 -1.56 0.61
CA ASN A 205 -9.36 -1.70 -0.30
C ASN A 205 -9.39 -2.98 -1.17
N GLY A 206 -10.58 -3.51 -1.45
CA GLY A 206 -10.74 -4.72 -2.26
C GLY A 206 -10.68 -6.04 -1.47
N GLY A 207 -10.73 -6.00 -0.12
CA GLY A 207 -10.81 -7.17 0.74
C GLY A 207 -9.58 -8.08 0.69
N PRO A 208 -9.71 -9.39 0.93
CA PRO A 208 -8.59 -10.34 1.06
C PRO A 208 -7.66 -10.40 -0.15
N LEU A 209 -8.17 -10.10 -1.34
CA LEU A 209 -7.38 -10.09 -2.59
C LEU A 209 -6.92 -8.67 -2.98
N GLY A 210 -7.38 -7.63 -2.28
CA GLY A 210 -6.94 -6.25 -2.49
C GLY A 210 -5.43 -6.09 -2.52
N PRO A 211 -4.66 -6.71 -1.60
CA PRO A 211 -3.20 -6.66 -1.60
C PRO A 211 -2.53 -7.02 -2.93
N MET A 212 -3.18 -7.84 -3.79
CA MET A 212 -2.65 -8.16 -5.12
C MET A 212 -2.50 -6.90 -5.99
N SER A 213 -3.45 -5.98 -5.93
CA SER A 213 -3.38 -4.72 -6.68
C SER A 213 -2.27 -3.81 -6.13
N TRP A 214 -2.02 -3.82 -4.83
CA TRP A 214 -1.01 -3.03 -4.16
C TRP A 214 0.42 -3.49 -4.46
N VAL A 215 0.62 -4.77 -4.80
CA VAL A 215 1.93 -5.31 -5.24
C VAL A 215 2.50 -4.53 -6.41
N MET A 216 1.67 -4.05 -7.34
CA MET A 216 2.12 -3.26 -8.49
C MET A 216 2.85 -1.99 -8.04
N MET A 217 2.23 -1.19 -7.18
CA MET A 217 2.84 0.06 -6.68
C MET A 217 4.12 -0.21 -5.90
N LEU A 218 4.13 -1.27 -5.09
CA LEU A 218 5.31 -1.69 -4.34
C LEU A 218 6.46 -2.10 -5.26
N LEU A 219 6.20 -2.91 -6.28
CA LEU A 219 7.22 -3.33 -7.26
C LEU A 219 7.75 -2.14 -8.08
N PHE A 220 6.88 -1.21 -8.49
CA PHE A 220 7.33 0.02 -9.16
C PHE A 220 8.19 0.89 -8.23
N GLY A 221 7.89 0.95 -6.95
CA GLY A 221 8.76 1.59 -5.96
C GLY A 221 10.15 0.94 -5.91
N THR A 222 10.25 -0.40 -5.99
CA THR A 222 11.55 -1.09 -6.04
C THR A 222 12.35 -0.73 -7.30
N LEU A 223 11.68 -0.59 -8.44
CA LEU A 223 12.30 -0.21 -9.73
C LEU A 223 12.77 1.24 -9.70
N ALA A 224 11.95 2.15 -9.19
CA ALA A 224 12.30 3.55 -9.04
C ALA A 224 13.54 3.74 -8.15
N TYR A 225 13.65 2.95 -7.07
CA TYR A 225 14.85 2.97 -6.25
C TYR A 225 16.10 2.55 -7.03
N ASP A 226 16.03 1.47 -7.83
CA ASP A 226 17.18 1.03 -8.66
C ASP A 226 17.63 2.11 -9.65
N LEU A 227 16.68 2.81 -10.29
CA LEU A 227 16.97 3.91 -11.21
C LEU A 227 17.64 5.10 -10.51
N LEU A 228 17.16 5.46 -9.32
CA LEU A 228 17.74 6.55 -8.53
C LEU A 228 19.13 6.20 -8.01
N ALA A 229 19.37 4.96 -7.61
CA ALA A 229 20.67 4.49 -7.16
C ALA A 229 21.68 4.53 -8.31
N ALA A 230 21.34 4.00 -9.49
CA ALA A 230 22.19 4.04 -10.68
C ALA A 230 22.54 5.47 -11.12
N LYS A 231 21.57 6.40 -11.09
CA LYS A 231 21.83 7.82 -11.42
C LYS A 231 22.75 8.49 -10.43
N ASN A 232 22.72 8.14 -9.16
CA ASN A 232 23.62 8.69 -8.16
C ASN A 232 25.07 8.17 -8.32
N GLU A 233 25.26 6.93 -8.75
CA GLU A 233 26.59 6.38 -9.05
C GLU A 233 27.22 7.08 -10.25
N ASN A 234 26.44 7.36 -11.30
CA ASN A 234 26.93 8.01 -12.53
C ASN A 234 27.23 9.53 -12.39
N LYS A 235 26.89 10.17 -11.28
CA LYS A 235 27.22 11.59 -11.05
C LYS A 235 28.64 11.83 -10.53
N PHE A 236 29.43 10.76 -10.35
CA PHE A 236 30.79 10.79 -9.81
C PHE A 236 31.84 10.21 -10.78
N ILE A 237 31.48 9.97 -12.03
CA ILE A 237 32.37 9.74 -13.15
C ILE A 237 32.39 11.01 -14.01
#